data_3ae289b7ee483d7ac3096592c4e7335e
#
_entry.id   3ae289b7ee483d7ac3096592c4e7335e
#
_cell.length_a   1.000
_cell.length_b   1.000
_cell.length_c   1.000
_cell.angle_alpha   90.00
_cell.angle_beta   90.00
_cell.angle_gamma   90.00
#
_symmetry.space_group_name_H-M   'P 1'
#
loop_
_entity.id
_entity.type
_entity.pdbx_description
1 polymer ?
#
loop_
_entity_poly.entity_id
_entity_poly.type
_entity_poly.pdbx_seq_one_letter_code
_entity_poly.pdbx_strand_id
1 'polypeptide(L)'
;MYINSGYHNHSLIDFKDKSRPLIVGSCGTYRLSSHPKLPTYRPRGRLDFQIIYIAAGRAHFHFDNADDDTVVTAGNIVLYRPKEFQKYEYYGIDKTEVYWVHFTGSDVKNILRNYGFPNDQRIFHVGTSLEYERIFKRIILELQRCQDDYEEMLTLLLHHLLIIFHRELTRKHVLKNEYLDHEMDTAASYFNENYNRDINIEEYAVSRGMSVSWFIRNFKKFTGTTPMQFITSIRITNSQMLLETTNYAVNEIAHIVGYDNPLYFSRLFHKQKGCSPSEYRKLLK
;
A
#
# COMPACT_ATOMS: atom_id res chain seq x y z
N MET A 1 -19.14 19.02 8.98
CA MET A 1 -18.34 17.85 9.38
C MET A 1 -18.86 16.63 8.64
N TYR A 2 -17.98 15.81 8.07
CA TYR A 2 -18.31 14.51 7.47
C TYR A 2 -17.82 13.41 8.41
N ILE A 3 -18.67 12.39 8.63
CA ILE A 3 -18.35 11.20 9.45
C ILE A 3 -18.84 9.97 8.68
N ASN A 4 -18.00 8.95 8.60
CA ASN A 4 -18.40 7.64 8.12
C ASN A 4 -17.67 6.55 8.93
N SER A 5 -18.39 5.54 9.40
CA SER A 5 -17.81 4.49 10.26
C SER A 5 -18.56 3.18 10.14
N GLY A 6 -17.88 2.09 10.47
CA GLY A 6 -18.43 0.76 10.61
C GLY A 6 -17.93 0.10 11.90
N TYR A 7 -18.72 -0.81 12.44
CA TYR A 7 -18.47 -1.51 13.70
C TYR A 7 -18.72 -3.00 13.53
N HIS A 8 -17.87 -3.82 14.13
CA HIS A 8 -18.03 -5.27 14.14
C HIS A 8 -19.39 -5.67 14.73
N ASN A 9 -20.11 -6.52 14.02
CA ASN A 9 -21.49 -6.95 14.36
C ASN A 9 -22.48 -5.79 14.64
N HIS A 10 -22.31 -4.66 13.98
CA HIS A 10 -23.09 -3.43 14.18
C HIS A 10 -23.14 -2.95 15.64
N SER A 11 -22.29 -3.51 16.51
CA SER A 11 -22.24 -3.15 17.91
C SER A 11 -20.80 -2.94 18.40
N LEU A 12 -20.67 -1.85 19.12
CA LEU A 12 -19.75 -1.53 20.19
C LEU A 12 -18.26 -1.32 19.96
N ILE A 13 -18.08 -0.43 20.59
CA ILE A 13 -17.22 0.70 20.86
C ILE A 13 -15.90 0.32 21.52
N ASP A 14 -15.79 -0.71 22.31
CA ASP A 14 -14.58 -1.03 23.05
C ASP A 14 -14.62 -2.51 23.43
N PHE A 15 -13.82 -3.33 22.78
CA PHE A 15 -13.84 -4.74 23.08
C PHE A 15 -12.44 -5.37 23.07
N LYS A 16 -12.29 -6.40 23.88
CA LYS A 16 -11.09 -7.21 23.97
C LYS A 16 -11.46 -8.63 23.63
N ASP A 17 -11.02 -9.07 22.47
CA ASP A 17 -11.18 -10.45 22.01
C ASP A 17 -9.81 -11.02 21.68
N LYS A 18 -9.57 -12.26 22.06
CA LYS A 18 -8.34 -13.01 21.81
C LYS A 18 -8.58 -14.34 21.14
N SER A 19 -9.77 -14.55 20.60
CA SER A 19 -10.14 -15.80 19.92
C SER A 19 -9.34 -16.02 18.63
N ARG A 20 -8.89 -14.92 18.00
CA ARG A 20 -8.07 -14.92 16.79
C ARG A 20 -6.81 -14.08 16.97
N PRO A 21 -5.76 -14.28 16.16
CA PRO A 21 -4.53 -13.48 16.22
C PRO A 21 -4.75 -11.99 16.03
N LEU A 22 -5.66 -11.60 15.12
CA LEU A 22 -6.00 -10.23 14.76
C LEU A 22 -7.49 -10.13 14.44
N ILE A 23 -8.17 -9.15 15.03
CA ILE A 23 -9.59 -8.88 14.85
C ILE A 23 -9.79 -7.38 14.70
N VAL A 24 -10.49 -6.93 13.66
CA VAL A 24 -10.86 -5.52 13.46
C VAL A 24 -12.20 -5.26 14.15
N GLY A 25 -12.21 -4.31 15.09
CA GLY A 25 -13.40 -3.98 15.86
C GLY A 25 -14.24 -2.86 15.25
N SER A 26 -13.59 -1.82 14.76
CA SER A 26 -14.26 -0.69 14.11
C SER A 26 -13.29 0.11 13.27
N CYS A 27 -13.83 0.86 12.31
CA CYS A 27 -13.06 1.74 11.46
C CYS A 27 -13.91 2.94 11.05
N GLY A 28 -13.27 4.09 10.85
CA GLY A 28 -14.01 5.27 10.41
C GLY A 28 -13.11 6.40 9.94
N THR A 29 -13.78 7.47 9.54
CA THR A 29 -13.15 8.72 9.10
C THR A 29 -13.91 9.92 9.60
N TYR A 30 -13.18 10.99 9.89
CA TYR A 30 -13.70 12.31 10.17
C TYR A 30 -13.05 13.32 9.21
N ARG A 31 -13.88 14.19 8.63
CA ARG A 31 -13.40 15.36 7.87
C ARG A 31 -14.07 16.60 8.43
N LEU A 32 -13.29 17.50 9.00
CA LEU A 32 -13.75 18.76 9.57
C LEU A 32 -13.56 19.88 8.54
N SER A 33 -14.66 20.53 8.14
CA SER A 33 -14.64 21.69 7.25
C SER A 33 -15.27 22.93 7.89
N SER A 34 -16.37 22.76 8.60
CA SER A 34 -17.17 23.84 9.18
C SER A 34 -17.42 23.71 10.68
N HIS A 35 -17.22 22.50 11.26
CA HIS A 35 -17.38 22.29 12.68
C HIS A 35 -16.11 22.77 13.41
N PRO A 36 -16.23 23.61 14.46
CA PRO A 36 -15.05 24.27 15.02
C PRO A 36 -14.08 23.30 15.68
N LYS A 37 -14.58 22.25 16.36
CA LYS A 37 -13.75 21.34 17.14
C LYS A 37 -14.43 19.97 17.32
N LEU A 38 -13.65 18.89 17.25
CA LEU A 38 -14.06 17.54 17.65
C LEU A 38 -13.08 16.98 18.67
N PRO A 39 -13.41 17.00 19.96
CA PRO A 39 -12.55 16.50 21.03
C PRO A 39 -12.78 15.00 21.29
N THR A 40 -11.73 14.32 21.70
CA THR A 40 -11.80 12.99 22.31
C THR A 40 -11.09 13.01 23.66
N TYR A 41 -11.74 12.48 24.69
CA TYR A 41 -11.18 12.35 26.02
C TYR A 41 -11.54 11.00 26.63
N ARG A 42 -10.53 10.14 26.84
CA ARG A 42 -10.65 8.80 27.42
C ARG A 42 -9.54 8.60 28.46
N PRO A 43 -9.76 8.99 29.72
CA PRO A 43 -8.72 8.98 30.77
C PRO A 43 -8.21 7.58 31.11
N ARG A 44 -9.01 6.54 30.88
CA ARG A 44 -8.62 5.13 31.11
C ARG A 44 -8.21 4.42 29.81
N GLY A 45 -8.12 5.15 28.70
CA GLY A 45 -7.88 4.58 27.37
C GLY A 45 -8.99 3.64 26.90
N ARG A 46 -8.66 2.78 25.99
CA ARG A 46 -9.51 1.72 25.43
C ARG A 46 -8.96 0.35 25.79
N LEU A 47 -9.75 -0.71 25.55
CA LEU A 47 -9.30 -2.11 25.74
C LEU A 47 -8.62 -2.69 24.50
N ASP A 48 -8.82 -2.04 23.34
CA ASP A 48 -8.27 -2.39 22.04
C ASP A 48 -7.10 -1.48 21.62
N PHE A 49 -6.45 -1.81 20.52
CA PHE A 49 -5.46 -0.96 19.85
C PHE A 49 -6.18 0.00 18.90
N GLN A 50 -5.58 1.17 18.68
CA GLN A 50 -6.09 2.14 17.72
C GLN A 50 -4.94 2.72 16.89
N ILE A 51 -5.10 2.69 15.58
CA ILE A 51 -4.30 3.51 14.64
C ILE A 51 -5.18 4.68 14.20
N ILE A 52 -4.63 5.90 14.30
CA ILE A 52 -5.21 7.13 13.72
C ILE A 52 -4.25 7.60 12.64
N TYR A 53 -4.69 7.68 11.40
CA TYR A 53 -3.95 8.21 10.26
C TYR A 53 -4.45 9.61 9.95
N ILE A 54 -3.55 10.59 9.93
CA ILE A 54 -3.84 11.97 9.55
C ILE A 54 -3.63 12.08 8.03
N ALA A 55 -4.74 12.10 7.27
CA ALA A 55 -4.72 12.16 5.81
C ALA A 55 -4.52 13.59 5.29
N ALA A 56 -5.13 14.58 5.98
CA ALA A 56 -4.98 16.00 5.64
C ALA A 56 -5.03 16.87 6.89
N GLY A 57 -4.45 18.05 6.79
CA GLY A 57 -4.41 19.02 7.87
C GLY A 57 -3.50 18.59 9.02
N ARG A 58 -3.95 18.80 10.25
CA ARG A 58 -3.23 18.44 11.47
C ARG A 58 -4.18 18.09 12.60
N ALA A 59 -3.69 17.36 13.59
CA ALA A 59 -4.42 16.96 14.79
C ALA A 59 -3.58 17.25 16.02
N HIS A 60 -4.24 17.51 17.15
CA HIS A 60 -3.64 17.90 18.42
C HIS A 60 -3.77 16.78 19.42
N PHE A 61 -2.65 16.27 19.90
CA PHE A 61 -2.60 15.15 20.84
C PHE A 61 -1.96 15.57 22.15
N HIS A 62 -2.50 15.08 23.26
CA HIS A 62 -1.95 15.24 24.58
C HIS A 62 -1.61 13.85 25.14
N PHE A 63 -0.33 13.53 25.22
CA PHE A 63 0.15 12.26 25.74
C PHE A 63 0.46 12.36 27.24
N ASP A 64 0.24 11.27 27.96
CA ASP A 64 0.69 11.07 29.34
C ASP A 64 0.18 12.13 30.37
N ASN A 65 -1.07 12.60 30.23
CA ASN A 65 -1.67 13.67 31.02
C ASN A 65 -0.94 15.02 30.91
N ALA A 66 -0.08 15.20 29.95
CA ALA A 66 0.64 16.44 29.75
C ALA A 66 -0.31 17.56 29.28
N ASP A 67 -0.03 18.79 29.72
CA ASP A 67 -0.63 19.99 29.14
C ASP A 67 0.00 20.31 27.78
N ASP A 68 1.00 19.55 27.37
CA ASP A 68 1.73 19.72 26.12
C ASP A 68 0.88 19.27 24.92
N ASP A 69 0.61 20.24 24.02
CA ASP A 69 -0.06 20.00 22.75
C ASP A 69 0.93 19.50 21.71
N THR A 70 0.89 18.21 21.41
CA THR A 70 1.69 17.61 20.33
C THR A 70 0.92 17.69 19.02
N VAL A 71 1.35 18.57 18.13
CA VAL A 71 0.74 18.73 16.81
C VAL A 71 1.26 17.68 15.85
N VAL A 72 0.36 16.82 15.33
CA VAL A 72 0.67 15.78 14.35
C VAL A 72 0.05 16.14 13.01
N THR A 73 0.90 16.32 12.00
CA THR A 73 0.50 16.74 10.65
C THR A 73 0.13 15.57 9.75
N ALA A 74 -0.44 15.87 8.58
CA ALA A 74 -0.72 14.89 7.53
C ALA A 74 0.51 14.02 7.20
N GLY A 75 0.25 12.75 6.84
CA GLY A 75 1.28 11.76 6.55
C GLY A 75 1.83 11.03 7.77
N ASN A 76 1.26 11.29 8.95
CA ASN A 76 1.63 10.60 10.17
C ASN A 76 0.49 9.69 10.67
N ILE A 77 0.86 8.65 11.39
CA ILE A 77 -0.06 7.84 12.19
C ILE A 77 0.27 7.97 13.67
N VAL A 78 -0.78 7.88 14.48
CA VAL A 78 -0.68 7.75 15.94
C VAL A 78 -1.22 6.39 16.34
N LEU A 79 -0.41 5.61 17.04
CA LEU A 79 -0.75 4.29 17.56
C LEU A 79 -1.01 4.37 19.07
N TYR A 80 -2.24 4.10 19.47
CA TYR A 80 -2.62 3.88 20.86
C TYR A 80 -2.70 2.38 21.17
N ARG A 81 -2.18 2.02 22.33
CA ARG A 81 -2.23 0.67 22.87
C ARG A 81 -3.34 0.57 23.94
N PRO A 82 -3.78 -0.64 24.27
CA PRO A 82 -4.79 -0.83 25.32
C PRO A 82 -4.43 -0.12 26.64
N LYS A 83 -5.40 0.59 27.19
CA LYS A 83 -5.34 1.35 28.45
C LYS A 83 -4.44 2.60 28.44
N GLU A 84 -3.91 3.00 27.29
CA GLU A 84 -3.20 4.28 27.17
C GLU A 84 -4.20 5.43 27.24
N PHE A 85 -3.84 6.44 28.00
CA PHE A 85 -4.60 7.70 28.10
C PHE A 85 -4.78 8.33 26.72
N GLN A 86 -6.00 8.78 26.41
CA GLN A 86 -6.33 9.39 25.11
C GLN A 86 -6.99 10.75 25.33
N LYS A 87 -6.29 11.80 24.95
CA LYS A 87 -6.83 13.16 24.82
C LYS A 87 -6.31 13.72 23.51
N TYR A 88 -7.21 13.99 22.59
CA TYR A 88 -6.85 14.59 21.30
C TYR A 88 -8.02 15.36 20.70
N GLU A 89 -7.69 16.28 19.81
CA GLU A 89 -8.63 17.23 19.26
C GLU A 89 -8.36 17.50 17.80
N TYR A 90 -9.43 17.63 17.03
CA TYR A 90 -9.41 18.05 15.63
C TYR A 90 -10.10 19.40 15.52
N TYR A 91 -9.51 20.33 14.76
CA TYR A 91 -10.05 21.66 14.56
C TYR A 91 -10.48 21.87 13.11
N GLY A 92 -11.62 22.52 12.88
CA GLY A 92 -12.14 22.82 11.55
C GLY A 92 -11.24 23.78 10.76
N ILE A 93 -10.55 24.71 11.45
CA ILE A 93 -9.59 25.63 10.85
C ILE A 93 -8.39 24.89 10.23
N ASP A 94 -8.02 23.75 10.76
CA ASP A 94 -6.92 22.91 10.29
C ASP A 94 -7.30 22.04 9.11
N LYS A 95 -8.58 22.02 8.73
CA LYS A 95 -9.15 21.16 7.67
C LYS A 95 -8.77 19.70 7.87
N THR A 96 -8.82 19.24 9.12
CA THR A 96 -8.36 17.92 9.52
C THR A 96 -9.19 16.83 8.86
N GLU A 97 -8.52 15.91 8.20
CA GLU A 97 -9.08 14.65 7.74
C GLU A 97 -8.29 13.49 8.35
N VAL A 98 -8.99 12.61 9.05
CA VAL A 98 -8.39 11.45 9.71
C VAL A 98 -9.16 10.18 9.37
N TYR A 99 -8.42 9.09 9.30
CA TYR A 99 -8.96 7.72 9.31
C TYR A 99 -8.47 7.02 10.56
N TRP A 100 -9.31 6.18 11.12
CA TRP A 100 -8.97 5.40 12.29
C TRP A 100 -9.45 3.97 12.17
N VAL A 101 -8.73 3.04 12.80
CA VAL A 101 -9.10 1.64 12.93
C VAL A 101 -8.80 1.16 14.34
N HIS A 102 -9.77 0.47 14.95
CA HIS A 102 -9.64 -0.22 16.22
C HIS A 102 -9.52 -1.72 15.98
N PHE A 103 -8.61 -2.38 16.69
CA PHE A 103 -8.35 -3.80 16.51
C PHE A 103 -7.83 -4.44 17.80
N THR A 104 -8.05 -5.75 17.92
CA THR A 104 -7.65 -6.58 19.06
C THR A 104 -7.20 -7.95 18.57
N GLY A 105 -6.83 -8.86 19.44
CA GLY A 105 -6.40 -10.22 19.09
C GLY A 105 -5.39 -10.78 20.08
N SER A 106 -5.06 -12.06 19.90
CA SER A 106 -4.07 -12.76 20.74
C SER A 106 -2.62 -12.42 20.36
N ASP A 107 -2.35 -12.00 19.10
CA ASP A 107 -0.98 -11.82 18.58
C ASP A 107 -0.67 -10.40 18.08
N VAL A 108 -1.53 -9.43 18.36
CA VAL A 108 -1.41 -8.04 17.86
C VAL A 108 -0.04 -7.42 18.17
N LYS A 109 0.52 -7.67 19.36
CA LYS A 109 1.82 -7.10 19.75
C LYS A 109 2.97 -7.58 18.87
N ASN A 110 2.98 -8.87 18.52
CA ASN A 110 3.99 -9.44 17.64
C ASN A 110 3.79 -8.98 16.20
N ILE A 111 2.53 -8.94 15.74
CA ILE A 111 2.18 -8.41 14.41
C ILE A 111 2.69 -6.98 14.27
N LEU A 112 2.38 -6.08 15.19
CA LEU A 112 2.83 -4.69 15.17
C LEU A 112 4.36 -4.60 15.18
N ARG A 113 5.05 -5.38 16.03
CA ARG A 113 6.51 -5.40 16.08
C ARG A 113 7.12 -5.83 14.74
N ASN A 114 6.57 -6.86 14.11
CA ASN A 114 7.03 -7.37 12.83
C ASN A 114 6.87 -6.34 11.70
N TYR A 115 5.88 -5.46 11.81
CA TYR A 115 5.65 -4.36 10.87
C TYR A 115 6.34 -3.03 11.26
N GLY A 116 7.28 -3.07 12.23
CA GLY A 116 8.09 -1.90 12.54
C GLY A 116 7.44 -0.89 13.51
N PHE A 117 6.49 -1.35 14.33
CA PHE A 117 5.85 -0.53 15.37
C PHE A 117 6.36 -0.94 16.77
N PRO A 118 7.49 -0.40 17.24
CA PRO A 118 8.02 -0.69 18.58
C PRO A 118 7.10 -0.19 19.69
N ASN A 119 7.29 -0.72 20.91
CA ASN A 119 6.37 -0.43 22.02
C ASN A 119 6.53 0.98 22.63
N ASP A 120 7.68 1.60 22.43
CA ASP A 120 8.07 2.88 23.02
C ASP A 120 7.78 4.10 22.13
N GLN A 121 7.30 3.87 20.92
CA GLN A 121 6.96 4.93 19.96
C GLN A 121 5.46 4.95 19.69
N ARG A 122 4.88 6.16 19.58
CA ARG A 122 3.45 6.39 19.29
C ARG A 122 3.21 7.02 17.94
N ILE A 123 4.10 7.88 17.47
CA ILE A 123 3.95 8.64 16.22
C ILE A 123 4.91 8.08 15.18
N PHE A 124 4.39 7.79 13.99
CA PHE A 124 5.16 7.24 12.88
C PHE A 124 4.86 8.01 11.60
N HIS A 125 5.91 8.36 10.86
CA HIS A 125 5.76 9.01 9.56
C HIS A 125 5.65 7.97 8.45
N VAL A 126 4.50 7.93 7.77
CA VAL A 126 4.20 6.97 6.68
C VAL A 126 3.91 7.67 5.34
N GLY A 127 3.99 9.01 5.31
CA GLY A 127 3.62 9.80 4.14
C GLY A 127 2.11 9.81 3.87
N THR A 128 1.70 10.51 2.81
CA THR A 128 0.32 10.55 2.35
C THR A 128 0.15 9.63 1.13
N SER A 129 -0.96 8.89 1.08
CA SER A 129 -1.29 8.01 -0.05
C SER A 129 -2.79 7.80 -0.17
N LEU A 130 -3.30 7.91 -1.40
CA LEU A 130 -4.68 7.55 -1.72
C LEU A 130 -4.94 6.06 -1.52
N GLU A 131 -3.90 5.22 -1.55
CA GLU A 131 -4.02 3.78 -1.29
C GLU A 131 -4.43 3.52 0.16
N TYR A 132 -3.86 4.25 1.13
CA TYR A 132 -4.28 4.17 2.54
C TYR A 132 -5.76 4.48 2.70
N GLU A 133 -6.21 5.59 2.09
CA GLU A 133 -7.62 5.98 2.14
C GLU A 133 -8.54 4.93 1.53
N ARG A 134 -8.14 4.32 0.39
CA ARG A 134 -8.91 3.24 -0.26
C ARG A 134 -9.07 2.03 0.65
N ILE A 135 -7.99 1.63 1.33
CA ILE A 135 -8.04 0.50 2.27
C ILE A 135 -8.93 0.83 3.47
N PHE A 136 -8.80 2.01 4.09
CA PHE A 136 -9.67 2.42 5.19
C PHE A 136 -11.15 2.44 4.75
N LYS A 137 -11.46 3.03 3.59
CA LYS A 137 -12.83 3.05 3.03
C LYS A 137 -13.35 1.64 2.77
N ARG A 138 -12.50 0.71 2.33
CA ARG A 138 -12.89 -0.68 2.15
C ARG A 138 -13.17 -1.37 3.49
N ILE A 139 -12.34 -1.17 4.51
CA ILE A 139 -12.58 -1.69 5.88
C ILE A 139 -13.93 -1.17 6.41
N ILE A 140 -14.22 0.13 6.27
CA ILE A 140 -15.50 0.72 6.69
C ILE A 140 -16.66 0.03 5.99
N LEU A 141 -16.57 -0.18 4.68
CA LEU A 141 -17.61 -0.80 3.87
C LEU A 141 -17.85 -2.27 4.26
N GLU A 142 -16.80 -3.05 4.52
CA GLU A 142 -16.92 -4.43 5.00
C GLU A 142 -17.61 -4.50 6.37
N LEU A 143 -17.24 -3.61 7.30
CA LEU A 143 -17.89 -3.50 8.61
C LEU A 143 -19.38 -3.07 8.52
N GLN A 144 -19.74 -2.28 7.52
CA GLN A 144 -21.13 -1.85 7.31
C GLN A 144 -21.99 -2.92 6.65
N ARG A 145 -21.40 -3.77 5.80
CA ARG A 145 -22.12 -4.80 5.04
C ARG A 145 -22.24 -6.11 5.78
N CYS A 146 -21.24 -6.49 6.55
CA CYS A 146 -21.14 -7.78 7.28
C CYS A 146 -21.55 -8.97 6.40
N GLN A 147 -21.02 -9.02 5.17
CA GLN A 147 -21.26 -10.14 4.26
C GLN A 147 -20.50 -11.38 4.73
N ASP A 148 -20.79 -12.54 4.14
CA ASP A 148 -20.05 -13.76 4.45
C ASP A 148 -18.54 -13.54 4.35
N ASP A 149 -17.77 -14.12 5.28
CA ASP A 149 -16.30 -14.00 5.39
C ASP A 149 -15.76 -12.55 5.59
N TYR A 150 -16.60 -11.59 6.00
CA TYR A 150 -16.16 -10.20 6.20
C TYR A 150 -15.07 -10.07 7.27
N GLU A 151 -15.04 -10.91 8.30
CA GLU A 151 -14.01 -10.89 9.33
C GLU A 151 -12.63 -11.27 8.78
N GLU A 152 -12.57 -12.26 7.89
CA GLU A 152 -11.35 -12.64 7.19
C GLU A 152 -10.88 -11.51 6.26
N MET A 153 -11.82 -10.91 5.52
CA MET A 153 -11.54 -9.77 4.66
C MET A 153 -10.99 -8.59 5.46
N LEU A 154 -11.56 -8.27 6.61
CA LEU A 154 -11.09 -7.22 7.51
C LEU A 154 -9.65 -7.47 7.98
N THR A 155 -9.35 -8.72 8.36
CA THR A 155 -8.02 -9.15 8.78
C THR A 155 -7.00 -8.96 7.66
N LEU A 156 -7.33 -9.39 6.43
CA LEU A 156 -6.47 -9.21 5.25
C LEU A 156 -6.24 -7.73 4.91
N LEU A 157 -7.28 -6.90 4.97
CA LEU A 157 -7.19 -5.47 4.71
C LEU A 157 -6.32 -4.75 5.75
N LEU A 158 -6.43 -5.10 7.03
CA LEU A 158 -5.57 -4.54 8.07
C LEU A 158 -4.11 -4.99 7.90
N HIS A 159 -3.86 -6.27 7.60
CA HIS A 159 -2.51 -6.71 7.24
C HIS A 159 -1.95 -5.97 6.04
N HIS A 160 -2.74 -5.78 4.98
CA HIS A 160 -2.33 -4.99 3.82
C HIS A 160 -1.93 -3.56 4.22
N LEU A 161 -2.75 -2.88 5.02
CA LEU A 161 -2.45 -1.53 5.54
C LEU A 161 -1.13 -1.51 6.34
N LEU A 162 -0.91 -2.47 7.24
CA LEU A 162 0.31 -2.58 8.02
C LEU A 162 1.54 -2.86 7.15
N ILE A 163 1.42 -3.68 6.09
CA ILE A 163 2.50 -3.96 5.13
C ILE A 163 2.92 -2.69 4.41
N ILE A 164 1.96 -1.90 3.89
CA ILE A 164 2.31 -0.68 3.16
C ILE A 164 2.87 0.40 4.10
N PHE A 165 2.41 0.51 5.34
CA PHE A 165 3.04 1.35 6.35
C PHE A 165 4.46 0.90 6.66
N HIS A 166 4.69 -0.42 6.84
CA HIS A 166 6.03 -0.97 7.08
C HIS A 166 7.01 -0.65 5.94
N ARG A 167 6.57 -0.78 4.69
CA ARG A 167 7.38 -0.41 3.52
C ARG A 167 7.83 1.05 3.58
N GLU A 168 6.97 1.96 4.02
CA GLU A 168 7.32 3.37 4.17
C GLU A 168 8.25 3.61 5.36
N LEU A 169 8.03 2.95 6.49
CA LEU A 169 8.89 3.05 7.68
C LEU A 169 10.30 2.53 7.43
N THR A 170 10.44 1.48 6.59
CA THR A 170 11.74 0.86 6.25
C THR A 170 12.41 1.51 5.05
N ARG A 171 11.69 2.30 4.27
CA ARG A 171 12.27 3.07 3.17
C ARG A 171 13.28 4.05 3.75
N LYS A 172 14.58 3.81 3.51
CA LYS A 172 15.63 4.78 3.84
C LYS A 172 15.23 6.12 3.24
N HIS A 173 15.22 7.19 4.03
CA HIS A 173 14.88 8.55 3.61
C HIS A 173 15.76 9.02 2.43
N VAL A 174 15.37 8.62 1.25
CA VAL A 174 15.71 9.35 0.03
C VAL A 174 14.55 10.33 -0.14
N LEU A 175 14.85 11.63 -0.24
CA LEU A 175 13.86 12.70 -0.44
C LEU A 175 12.73 12.20 -1.33
N LYS A 176 11.55 12.01 -0.72
CA LYS A 176 10.38 11.42 -1.38
C LYS A 176 9.82 12.48 -2.32
N ASN A 177 10.04 12.31 -3.60
CA ASN A 177 9.30 13.04 -4.60
C ASN A 177 8.08 12.20 -4.96
N GLU A 178 6.93 12.44 -4.28
CA GLU A 178 5.66 11.72 -4.52
C GLU A 178 5.23 11.77 -5.99
N TYR A 179 5.51 12.89 -6.66
CA TYR A 179 5.31 13.05 -8.08
C TYR A 179 6.17 12.05 -8.88
N LEU A 180 7.45 11.89 -8.50
CA LEU A 180 8.36 10.97 -9.16
C LEU A 180 7.93 9.50 -8.99
N ASP A 181 7.56 9.10 -7.77
CA ASP A 181 7.10 7.73 -7.50
C ASP A 181 5.82 7.42 -8.29
N HIS A 182 4.88 8.36 -8.37
CA HIS A 182 3.68 8.23 -9.20
C HIS A 182 3.99 8.13 -10.70
N GLU A 183 4.93 8.93 -11.21
CA GLU A 183 5.35 8.86 -12.60
C GLU A 183 6.05 7.54 -12.94
N MET A 184 6.86 7.00 -12.02
CA MET A 184 7.52 5.70 -12.22
C MET A 184 6.53 4.53 -12.15
N ASP A 185 5.53 4.59 -11.27
CA ASP A 185 4.45 3.61 -11.20
C ASP A 185 3.57 3.64 -12.46
N THR A 186 3.24 4.84 -12.93
CA THR A 186 2.53 5.04 -14.20
C THR A 186 3.31 4.45 -15.39
N ALA A 187 4.64 4.64 -15.40
CA ALA A 187 5.49 4.07 -16.43
C ALA A 187 5.52 2.53 -16.37
N ALA A 188 5.63 1.96 -15.16
CA ALA A 188 5.61 0.51 -14.98
C ALA A 188 4.28 -0.11 -15.43
N SER A 189 3.16 0.53 -15.09
CA SER A 189 1.82 0.13 -15.56
C SER A 189 1.69 0.20 -17.08
N TYR A 190 2.12 1.31 -17.69
CA TYR A 190 2.11 1.47 -19.13
C TYR A 190 2.93 0.39 -19.84
N PHE A 191 4.14 0.08 -19.35
CA PHE A 191 4.98 -0.98 -19.94
C PHE A 191 4.37 -2.36 -19.75
N ASN A 192 3.72 -2.61 -18.63
CA ASN A 192 3.02 -3.87 -18.39
C ASN A 192 1.80 -4.07 -19.29
N GLU A 193 1.08 -3.01 -19.62
CA GLU A 193 -0.09 -3.06 -20.51
C GLU A 193 0.28 -3.12 -21.99
N ASN A 194 1.46 -2.58 -22.38
CA ASN A 194 1.86 -2.43 -23.77
C ASN A 194 3.12 -3.25 -24.15
N TYR A 195 3.57 -4.17 -23.29
CA TYR A 195 4.85 -4.90 -23.47
C TYR A 195 4.99 -5.58 -24.84
N ASN A 196 3.89 -5.99 -25.47
CA ASN A 196 3.85 -6.70 -26.73
C ASN A 196 3.91 -5.78 -27.97
N ARG A 197 4.02 -4.46 -27.77
CA ARG A 197 4.18 -3.46 -28.84
C ARG A 197 5.62 -2.98 -28.91
N ASP A 198 5.95 -2.26 -29.97
CA ASP A 198 7.19 -1.51 -30.01
C ASP A 198 7.13 -0.33 -29.05
N ILE A 199 7.96 -0.36 -28.00
CA ILE A 199 8.03 0.67 -26.98
C ILE A 199 9.35 1.41 -27.11
N ASN A 200 9.28 2.67 -27.53
CA ASN A 200 10.42 3.57 -27.54
C ASN A 200 10.54 4.30 -26.18
N ILE A 201 11.55 3.93 -25.40
CA ILE A 201 11.81 4.50 -24.07
C ILE A 201 12.14 5.99 -24.15
N GLU A 202 12.81 6.45 -25.21
CA GLU A 202 13.16 7.86 -25.42
C GLU A 202 11.90 8.69 -25.65
N GLU A 203 11.05 8.25 -26.56
CA GLU A 203 9.76 8.91 -26.83
C GLU A 203 8.88 8.94 -25.59
N TYR A 204 8.82 7.84 -24.83
CA TYR A 204 8.07 7.79 -23.59
C TYR A 204 8.58 8.84 -22.59
N ALA A 205 9.89 8.88 -22.33
CA ALA A 205 10.49 9.84 -21.41
C ALA A 205 10.22 11.29 -21.82
N VAL A 206 10.41 11.60 -23.11
CA VAL A 206 10.17 12.95 -23.68
C VAL A 206 8.69 13.33 -23.55
N SER A 207 7.76 12.41 -23.86
CA SER A 207 6.31 12.68 -23.72
C SER A 207 5.88 13.02 -22.30
N ARG A 208 6.66 12.58 -21.31
CA ARG A 208 6.44 12.89 -19.87
C ARG A 208 7.29 14.08 -19.38
N GLY A 209 7.95 14.82 -20.28
CA GLY A 209 8.78 15.96 -19.95
C GLY A 209 10.09 15.61 -19.22
N MET A 210 10.58 14.39 -19.40
CA MET A 210 11.77 13.88 -18.71
C MET A 210 12.94 13.67 -19.68
N SER A 211 14.18 13.92 -19.21
CA SER A 211 15.34 13.47 -19.97
C SER A 211 15.47 11.93 -19.86
N VAL A 212 15.88 11.28 -20.94
CA VAL A 212 16.01 9.82 -21.04
C VAL A 212 16.88 9.24 -19.93
N SER A 213 18.05 9.82 -19.71
CA SER A 213 18.99 9.37 -18.67
C SER A 213 18.43 9.51 -17.27
N TRP A 214 17.71 10.59 -17.01
CA TRP A 214 17.04 10.83 -15.71
C TRP A 214 15.92 9.80 -15.50
N PHE A 215 15.08 9.57 -16.51
CA PHE A 215 14.01 8.57 -16.46
C PHE A 215 14.56 7.17 -16.19
N ILE A 216 15.53 6.68 -16.97
CA ILE A 216 16.12 5.33 -16.80
C ILE A 216 16.69 5.14 -15.39
N ARG A 217 17.39 6.14 -14.86
CA ARG A 217 17.99 6.09 -13.52
C ARG A 217 16.92 6.00 -12.43
N ASN A 218 15.87 6.84 -12.51
CA ASN A 218 14.81 6.86 -11.51
C ASN A 218 13.89 5.64 -11.61
N PHE A 219 13.58 5.19 -12.82
CA PHE A 219 12.83 3.95 -13.03
C PHE A 219 13.58 2.75 -12.44
N LYS A 220 14.90 2.64 -12.67
CA LYS A 220 15.73 1.60 -12.07
C LYS A 220 15.76 1.69 -10.55
N LYS A 221 15.78 2.90 -9.98
CA LYS A 221 15.73 3.11 -8.54
C LYS A 221 14.39 2.67 -7.96
N PHE A 222 13.30 2.89 -8.67
CA PHE A 222 11.94 2.56 -8.27
C PHE A 222 11.63 1.07 -8.40
N THR A 223 11.94 0.47 -9.57
CA THR A 223 11.58 -0.93 -9.89
C THR A 223 12.70 -1.96 -9.63
N GLY A 224 13.92 -1.49 -9.37
CA GLY A 224 15.12 -2.35 -9.27
C GLY A 224 15.78 -2.66 -10.61
N THR A 225 15.12 -2.44 -11.76
CA THR A 225 15.60 -2.77 -13.11
C THR A 225 15.44 -1.60 -14.07
N THR A 226 16.21 -1.58 -15.17
CA THR A 226 16.00 -0.57 -16.21
C THR A 226 14.67 -0.82 -16.94
N PRO A 227 14.06 0.22 -17.58
CA PRO A 227 12.82 0.06 -18.35
C PRO A 227 12.87 -1.09 -19.38
N MET A 228 13.96 -1.19 -20.15
CA MET A 228 14.12 -2.25 -21.13
C MET A 228 14.26 -3.65 -20.51
N GLN A 229 14.95 -3.76 -19.35
CA GLN A 229 15.03 -5.02 -18.60
C GLN A 229 13.66 -5.42 -18.03
N PHE A 230 12.89 -4.44 -17.55
CA PHE A 230 11.54 -4.64 -17.04
C PHE A 230 10.61 -5.18 -18.14
N ILE A 231 10.56 -4.53 -19.31
CA ILE A 231 9.77 -4.98 -20.48
C ILE A 231 10.22 -6.38 -20.94
N THR A 232 11.53 -6.61 -21.03
CA THR A 232 12.09 -7.91 -21.42
C THR A 232 11.64 -9.01 -20.45
N SER A 233 11.67 -8.75 -19.14
CA SER A 233 11.22 -9.72 -18.13
C SER A 233 9.75 -10.09 -18.31
N ILE A 234 8.86 -9.10 -18.55
CA ILE A 234 7.43 -9.34 -18.82
C ILE A 234 7.26 -10.20 -20.08
N ARG A 235 7.93 -9.86 -21.18
CA ARG A 235 7.87 -10.63 -22.42
C ARG A 235 8.30 -12.08 -22.26
N ILE A 236 9.39 -12.32 -21.54
CA ILE A 236 9.89 -13.68 -21.29
C ILE A 236 8.92 -14.45 -20.39
N THR A 237 8.39 -13.84 -19.33
CA THR A 237 7.40 -14.49 -18.46
C THR A 237 6.13 -14.87 -19.21
N ASN A 238 5.60 -13.98 -20.05
CA ASN A 238 4.42 -14.30 -20.86
C ASN A 238 4.72 -15.35 -21.94
N SER A 239 5.93 -15.36 -22.50
CA SER A 239 6.33 -16.40 -23.46
C SER A 239 6.42 -17.80 -22.81
N GLN A 240 6.83 -17.89 -21.54
CA GLN A 240 6.82 -19.17 -20.81
C GLN A 240 5.39 -19.71 -20.71
N MET A 241 4.43 -18.87 -20.30
CA MET A 241 3.03 -19.26 -20.21
C MET A 241 2.53 -19.79 -21.58
N LEU A 242 2.84 -19.11 -22.70
CA LEU A 242 2.44 -19.56 -24.04
C LEU A 242 3.11 -20.85 -24.44
N LEU A 243 4.39 -21.07 -24.08
CA LEU A 243 5.11 -22.32 -24.32
C LEU A 243 4.48 -23.50 -23.56
N GLU A 244 3.97 -23.26 -22.35
CA GLU A 244 3.33 -24.25 -21.48
C GLU A 244 1.92 -24.59 -21.94
N THR A 245 1.13 -23.57 -22.27
CA THR A 245 -0.32 -23.71 -22.45
C THR A 245 -0.77 -23.85 -23.89
N THR A 246 0.11 -23.62 -24.87
CA THR A 246 -0.24 -23.62 -26.30
C THR A 246 0.71 -24.47 -27.13
N ASN A 247 0.26 -24.80 -28.36
CA ASN A 247 1.10 -25.45 -29.39
C ASN A 247 1.64 -24.46 -30.43
N TYR A 248 1.58 -23.15 -30.18
CA TYR A 248 2.13 -22.15 -31.11
C TYR A 248 3.61 -22.39 -31.40
N ALA A 249 4.02 -22.15 -32.63
CA ALA A 249 5.43 -22.23 -32.99
C ALA A 249 6.23 -21.13 -32.23
N VAL A 250 7.51 -21.38 -31.98
CA VAL A 250 8.39 -20.43 -31.26
C VAL A 250 8.43 -19.05 -31.91
N ASN A 251 8.40 -19.00 -33.25
CA ASN A 251 8.33 -17.75 -34.01
C ASN A 251 7.00 -16.99 -33.77
N GLU A 252 5.87 -17.70 -33.71
CA GLU A 252 4.57 -17.11 -33.39
C GLU A 252 4.57 -16.53 -31.99
N ILE A 253 5.09 -17.28 -31.01
CA ILE A 253 5.23 -16.78 -29.64
C ILE A 253 6.11 -15.54 -29.59
N ALA A 254 7.24 -15.51 -30.30
CA ALA A 254 8.10 -14.35 -30.37
C ALA A 254 7.32 -13.10 -30.82
N HIS A 255 6.53 -13.19 -31.86
CA HIS A 255 5.69 -12.09 -32.36
C HIS A 255 4.59 -11.70 -31.37
N ILE A 256 3.91 -12.67 -30.77
CA ILE A 256 2.84 -12.40 -29.76
C ILE A 256 3.38 -11.58 -28.58
N VAL A 257 4.60 -11.89 -28.12
CA VAL A 257 5.21 -11.17 -26.98
C VAL A 257 6.01 -9.93 -27.38
N GLY A 258 5.96 -9.52 -28.67
CA GLY A 258 6.50 -8.26 -29.17
C GLY A 258 7.95 -8.30 -29.67
N TYR A 259 8.40 -9.43 -30.21
CA TYR A 259 9.69 -9.53 -30.89
C TYR A 259 9.50 -9.80 -32.38
N ASP A 260 9.94 -8.87 -33.23
CA ASP A 260 9.93 -9.06 -34.69
C ASP A 260 10.96 -10.10 -35.15
N ASN A 261 12.05 -10.27 -34.38
CA ASN A 261 13.10 -11.23 -34.73
C ASN A 261 13.07 -12.44 -33.74
N PRO A 262 12.58 -13.62 -34.17
CA PRO A 262 12.51 -14.82 -33.34
C PRO A 262 13.87 -15.37 -32.90
N LEU A 263 14.95 -15.13 -33.65
CA LEU A 263 16.30 -15.55 -33.25
C LEU A 263 16.81 -14.68 -32.09
N TYR A 264 16.53 -13.39 -32.13
CA TYR A 264 16.87 -12.48 -31.05
C TYR A 264 16.07 -12.86 -29.77
N PHE A 265 14.77 -13.11 -29.90
CA PHE A 265 13.94 -13.63 -28.81
C PHE A 265 14.53 -14.90 -28.19
N SER A 266 14.88 -15.89 -29.02
CA SER A 266 15.42 -17.17 -28.56
C SER A 266 16.73 -17.00 -27.75
N ARG A 267 17.60 -16.07 -28.17
CA ARG A 267 18.83 -15.72 -27.44
C ARG A 267 18.53 -15.08 -26.09
N LEU A 268 17.58 -14.14 -26.02
CA LEU A 268 17.17 -13.50 -24.77
C LEU A 268 16.51 -14.48 -23.82
N PHE A 269 15.65 -15.35 -24.33
CA PHE A 269 15.01 -16.41 -23.56
C PHE A 269 16.06 -17.34 -22.96
N HIS A 270 17.00 -17.83 -23.77
CA HIS A 270 18.09 -18.68 -23.30
C HIS A 270 18.94 -17.97 -22.24
N LYS A 271 19.27 -16.69 -22.44
CA LYS A 271 20.02 -15.89 -21.46
C LYS A 271 19.33 -15.81 -20.09
N GLN A 272 17.99 -15.74 -20.08
CA GLN A 272 17.23 -15.60 -18.83
C GLN A 272 16.84 -16.93 -18.18
N LYS A 273 16.64 -17.98 -18.98
CA LYS A 273 16.11 -19.28 -18.51
C LYS A 273 17.13 -20.44 -18.56
N GLY A 274 18.31 -20.22 -19.14
CA GLY A 274 19.33 -21.22 -19.23
C GLY A 274 19.13 -22.27 -20.34
N CYS A 275 17.98 -22.26 -21.02
CA CYS A 275 17.66 -23.16 -22.12
C CYS A 275 16.90 -22.44 -23.23
N SER A 276 16.88 -23.00 -24.44
CA SER A 276 16.10 -22.44 -25.54
C SER A 276 14.59 -22.60 -25.35
N PRO A 277 13.73 -21.78 -25.98
CA PRO A 277 12.29 -21.94 -25.93
C PRO A 277 11.79 -23.34 -26.29
N SER A 278 12.42 -23.98 -27.28
CA SER A 278 12.06 -25.34 -27.70
C SER A 278 12.45 -26.40 -26.66
N GLU A 279 13.61 -26.27 -26.04
CA GLU A 279 14.04 -27.13 -24.92
C GLU A 279 13.15 -26.92 -23.69
N TYR A 280 12.82 -25.66 -23.35
CA TYR A 280 11.92 -25.34 -22.25
C TYR A 280 10.57 -26.04 -22.42
N ARG A 281 9.97 -25.99 -23.62
CA ARG A 281 8.72 -26.71 -23.92
C ARG A 281 8.83 -28.23 -23.76
N LYS A 282 9.99 -28.81 -24.12
CA LYS A 282 10.20 -30.26 -23.96
C LYS A 282 10.35 -30.70 -22.52
N LEU A 283 10.85 -29.82 -21.65
CA LEU A 283 10.99 -30.09 -20.20
C LEU A 283 9.64 -30.12 -19.47
N LEU A 284 8.59 -29.53 -20.06
CA LEU A 284 7.25 -29.43 -19.48
C LEU A 284 6.28 -30.53 -19.97
N LYS A 285 6.69 -31.26 -21.00
CA LYS A 285 5.94 -32.42 -21.55
C LYS A 285 6.58 -33.72 -21.12
#